data_e31b7b5a3e3f52c1444253305915e145
#
_entry.id   e31b7b5a3e3f52c1444253305915e145
#
_cell.length_a   1.000
_cell.length_b   1.000
_cell.length_c   1.000
_cell.angle_alpha   90.00
_cell.angle_beta   90.00
_cell.angle_gamma   90.00
#
_symmetry.space_group_name_H-M   'P 1'
#
loop_
_entity.id
_entity.type
_entity.pdbx_description
1 polymer ?
#
loop_
_entity_poly.entity_id
_entity_poly.type
_entity_poly.pdbx_seq_one_letter_code
_entity_poly.pdbx_strand_id
1 'polypeptide(L)'
;MLLHTSSLSPAAHRRSAPQLAGRVFSPRRLITATGAALAASLVGVLAIRALAVSGPSDTSRFSPLQPASVISLTVVGVLLATAACLWLNRISDRPVATFRSVALAGLLFSFVPDAAIWITASYPQTRAATVLPLMTMHVLVAIVCMLALPRLGQAHASV
;
A
#
# COMPACT_ATOMS: atom_id res chain seq x y z
N MET A 1 3.28 -42.38 -64.93
CA MET A 1 2.27 -41.45 -64.42
C MET A 1 2.21 -41.68 -62.90
N LEU A 2 3.04 -40.92 -62.19
CA LEU A 2 3.20 -41.09 -60.73
C LEU A 2 2.49 -39.93 -60.05
N LEU A 3 1.37 -40.26 -59.35
CA LEU A 3 0.60 -39.31 -58.52
C LEU A 3 1.34 -39.08 -57.19
N HIS A 4 1.84 -37.89 -57.01
CA HIS A 4 2.48 -37.44 -55.79
C HIS A 4 1.38 -36.94 -54.85
N THR A 5 0.98 -37.77 -53.86
CA THR A 5 0.05 -37.39 -52.84
C THR A 5 0.81 -36.59 -51.73
N SER A 6 0.70 -35.26 -51.79
CA SER A 6 1.18 -34.36 -50.75
C SER A 6 0.30 -34.53 -49.50
N SER A 7 0.83 -35.18 -48.47
CA SER A 7 0.20 -35.25 -47.15
C SER A 7 0.32 -33.87 -46.48
N LEU A 8 -0.79 -33.16 -46.44
CA LEU A 8 -0.95 -31.96 -45.62
C LEU A 8 -0.94 -32.38 -44.14
N SER A 9 0.20 -32.17 -43.48
CA SER A 9 0.29 -32.30 -42.04
C SER A 9 -0.54 -31.20 -41.39
N PRO A 10 -1.57 -31.52 -40.59
CA PRO A 10 -2.26 -30.49 -39.84
C PRO A 10 -1.32 -29.98 -38.77
N ALA A 11 -0.73 -28.79 -39.00
CA ALA A 11 -0.03 -28.05 -37.97
C ALA A 11 -1.02 -27.83 -36.83
N ALA A 12 -0.91 -28.67 -35.81
CA ALA A 12 -1.64 -28.54 -34.58
C ALA A 12 -1.35 -27.15 -34.00
N HIS A 13 -2.30 -26.26 -34.20
CA HIS A 13 -2.33 -24.96 -33.54
C HIS A 13 -2.44 -25.23 -32.04
N ARG A 14 -1.28 -25.50 -31.39
CA ARG A 14 -1.17 -25.49 -29.94
C ARG A 14 -1.58 -24.08 -29.53
N ARG A 15 -2.87 -23.89 -29.25
CA ARG A 15 -3.33 -22.79 -28.43
C ARG A 15 -2.55 -22.93 -27.13
N SER A 16 -1.51 -22.12 -27.00
CA SER A 16 -0.82 -21.93 -25.73
C SER A 16 -1.92 -21.56 -24.73
N ALA A 17 -2.27 -22.49 -23.85
CA ALA A 17 -3.14 -22.18 -22.73
C ALA A 17 -2.57 -20.91 -22.08
N PRO A 18 -3.40 -19.92 -21.72
CA PRO A 18 -2.92 -18.76 -21.02
C PRO A 18 -2.17 -19.28 -19.79
N GLN A 19 -0.84 -19.13 -19.83
CA GLN A 19 -0.03 -19.38 -18.64
C GLN A 19 -0.64 -18.48 -17.58
N LEU A 20 -1.29 -19.08 -16.59
CA LEU A 20 -1.72 -18.39 -15.38
C LEU A 20 -0.50 -17.67 -14.87
N ALA A 21 -0.43 -16.36 -15.12
CA ALA A 21 0.67 -15.51 -14.71
C ALA A 21 0.92 -15.80 -13.23
N GLY A 22 2.09 -16.38 -12.93
CA GLY A 22 2.40 -16.87 -11.59
C GLY A 22 2.14 -15.76 -10.59
N ARG A 23 1.39 -16.04 -9.53
CA ARG A 23 1.07 -15.07 -8.48
C ARG A 23 2.37 -14.45 -7.98
N VAL A 24 2.52 -13.14 -8.21
CA VAL A 24 3.73 -12.39 -7.83
C VAL A 24 3.90 -12.35 -6.31
N PHE A 25 2.78 -12.30 -5.55
CA PHE A 25 2.80 -12.28 -4.09
C PHE A 25 2.45 -13.64 -3.50
N SER A 26 3.30 -14.12 -2.56
CA SER A 26 3.01 -15.28 -1.73
C SER A 26 2.19 -14.85 -0.50
N PRO A 27 1.05 -15.50 -0.17
CA PRO A 27 0.25 -15.13 0.99
C PRO A 27 1.03 -15.16 2.31
N ARG A 28 1.87 -16.18 2.52
CA ARG A 28 2.69 -16.30 3.74
C ARG A 28 3.71 -15.17 3.86
N ARG A 29 4.40 -14.81 2.77
CA ARG A 29 5.35 -13.70 2.74
C ARG A 29 4.66 -12.36 2.89
N LEU A 30 3.45 -12.23 2.36
CA LEU A 30 2.68 -11.00 2.50
C LEU A 30 2.26 -10.78 3.97
N ILE A 31 1.97 -11.82 4.74
CA ILE A 31 1.70 -11.71 6.19
C ILE A 31 2.94 -11.16 6.91
N THR A 32 4.14 -11.71 6.65
CA THR A 32 5.38 -11.19 7.26
C THR A 32 5.70 -9.78 6.81
N ALA A 33 5.48 -9.47 5.53
CA ALA A 33 5.64 -8.12 4.98
C ALA A 33 4.68 -7.12 5.65
N THR A 34 3.43 -7.52 5.88
CA THR A 34 2.43 -6.71 6.59
C THR A 34 2.86 -6.44 8.03
N GLY A 35 3.33 -7.47 8.75
CA GLY A 35 3.86 -7.31 10.11
C GLY A 35 5.04 -6.33 10.16
N ALA A 36 6.00 -6.47 9.24
CA ALA A 36 7.14 -5.57 9.14
C ALA A 36 6.72 -4.14 8.77
N ALA A 37 5.81 -3.98 7.80
CA ALA A 37 5.27 -2.67 7.41
C ALA A 37 4.52 -2.02 8.57
N LEU A 38 3.71 -2.78 9.32
CA LEU A 38 2.98 -2.29 10.47
C LEU A 38 3.94 -1.82 11.57
N ALA A 39 4.93 -2.63 11.93
CA ALA A 39 5.91 -2.27 12.95
C ALA A 39 6.68 -1.00 12.57
N ALA A 40 7.21 -0.93 11.33
CA ALA A 40 7.94 0.24 10.85
C ALA A 40 7.04 1.49 10.79
N SER A 41 5.79 1.36 10.33
CA SER A 41 4.84 2.46 10.30
C SER A 41 4.51 2.97 11.70
N LEU A 42 4.21 2.08 12.66
CA LEU A 42 3.90 2.45 14.04
C LEU A 42 5.06 3.17 14.71
N VAL A 43 6.29 2.66 14.57
CA VAL A 43 7.48 3.32 15.11
C VAL A 43 7.62 4.73 14.51
N GLY A 44 7.50 4.86 13.20
CA GLY A 44 7.64 6.14 12.52
C GLY A 44 6.55 7.15 12.89
N VAL A 45 5.27 6.74 12.88
CA VAL A 45 4.18 7.68 13.22
C VAL A 45 4.21 8.09 14.70
N LEU A 46 4.59 7.17 15.61
CA LEU A 46 4.75 7.51 17.02
C LEU A 46 5.93 8.45 17.27
N ALA A 47 7.02 8.29 16.50
CA ALA A 47 8.15 9.23 16.55
C ALA A 47 7.74 10.63 16.04
N ILE A 48 7.04 10.72 14.90
CA ILE A 48 6.50 11.99 14.38
C ILE A 48 5.58 12.63 15.42
N ARG A 49 4.68 11.83 16.02
CA ARG A 49 3.79 12.29 17.07
C ARG A 49 4.57 12.83 18.27
N ALA A 50 5.57 12.09 18.76
CA ALA A 50 6.39 12.52 19.90
C ALA A 50 7.05 13.87 19.63
N LEU A 51 7.61 14.06 18.42
CA LEU A 51 8.21 15.33 17.99
C LEU A 51 7.15 16.44 17.93
N ALA A 52 5.97 16.17 17.40
CA ALA A 52 4.90 17.17 17.32
C ALA A 52 4.41 17.63 18.70
N VAL A 53 4.33 16.70 19.67
CA VAL A 53 3.85 16.99 21.02
C VAL A 53 4.92 17.63 21.92
N SER A 54 6.23 17.37 21.64
CA SER A 54 7.34 17.98 22.39
C SER A 54 7.66 19.41 21.95
N GLY A 55 7.05 19.90 20.87
CA GLY A 55 7.23 21.26 20.39
C GLY A 55 6.59 22.33 21.31
N PRO A 56 6.88 23.61 21.06
CA PRO A 56 6.36 24.72 21.87
C PRO A 56 4.84 24.93 21.73
N SER A 57 4.22 24.28 20.76
CA SER A 57 2.77 24.33 20.53
C SER A 57 2.08 23.26 21.37
N ASP A 58 1.06 23.62 22.16
CA ASP A 58 0.25 22.62 22.90
C ASP A 58 -0.62 21.82 21.90
N THR A 59 -0.01 20.81 21.31
CA THR A 59 -0.65 19.87 20.39
C THR A 59 -1.18 18.63 21.08
N SER A 60 -0.89 18.48 22.39
CA SER A 60 -1.20 17.29 23.17
C SER A 60 -2.71 16.99 23.27
N ARG A 61 -3.54 18.05 23.21
CA ARG A 61 -5.01 17.96 23.28
C ARG A 61 -5.69 17.83 21.93
N PHE A 62 -4.94 17.86 20.82
CA PHE A 62 -5.51 17.71 19.47
C PHE A 62 -5.96 16.28 19.25
N SER A 63 -7.27 16.04 19.17
CA SER A 63 -7.87 14.70 19.13
C SER A 63 -7.29 13.78 18.04
N PRO A 64 -7.06 14.23 16.79
CA PRO A 64 -6.47 13.38 15.76
C PRO A 64 -5.04 12.91 16.05
N LEU A 65 -4.27 13.64 16.88
CA LEU A 65 -2.92 13.26 17.32
C LEU A 65 -2.90 12.39 18.58
N GLN A 66 -4.06 12.01 19.12
CA GLN A 66 -4.10 11.07 20.25
C GLN A 66 -3.50 9.72 19.85
N PRO A 67 -2.76 9.03 20.74
CA PRO A 67 -2.10 7.76 20.41
C PRO A 67 -3.06 6.72 19.85
N ALA A 68 -4.25 6.60 20.43
CA ALA A 68 -5.26 5.66 19.98
C ALA A 68 -5.70 5.93 18.53
N SER A 69 -5.92 7.21 18.16
CA SER A 69 -6.29 7.60 16.80
C SER A 69 -5.18 7.29 15.80
N VAL A 70 -3.94 7.67 16.12
CA VAL A 70 -2.77 7.44 15.27
C VAL A 70 -2.54 5.94 15.06
N ILE A 71 -2.59 5.14 16.13
CA ILE A 71 -2.38 3.69 16.05
C ILE A 71 -3.48 3.03 15.25
N SER A 72 -4.75 3.30 15.56
CA SER A 72 -5.88 2.65 14.87
C SER A 72 -5.92 2.97 13.38
N LEU A 73 -5.72 4.24 13.00
CA LEU A 73 -5.69 4.64 11.59
C LEU A 73 -4.49 4.04 10.85
N THR A 74 -3.32 3.94 11.49
CA THR A 74 -2.15 3.28 10.90
C THR A 74 -2.41 1.79 10.67
N VAL A 75 -2.98 1.09 11.63
CA VAL A 75 -3.35 -0.33 11.50
C VAL A 75 -4.32 -0.52 10.33
N VAL A 76 -5.40 0.26 10.29
CA VAL A 76 -6.40 0.20 9.21
C VAL A 76 -5.75 0.49 7.85
N GLY A 77 -4.91 1.52 7.75
CA GLY A 77 -4.23 1.89 6.51
C GLY A 77 -3.32 0.77 5.98
N VAL A 78 -2.51 0.16 6.84
CA VAL A 78 -1.62 -0.95 6.46
C VAL A 78 -2.43 -2.19 6.06
N LEU A 79 -3.51 -2.50 6.76
CA LEU A 79 -4.38 -3.63 6.42
C LEU A 79 -5.09 -3.42 5.08
N LEU A 80 -5.57 -2.22 4.80
CA LEU A 80 -6.17 -1.87 3.50
C LEU A 80 -5.13 -1.96 2.37
N ALA A 81 -3.90 -1.49 2.58
CA ALA A 81 -2.82 -1.64 1.62
C ALA A 81 -2.50 -3.12 1.34
N THR A 82 -2.49 -3.96 2.38
CA THR A 82 -2.29 -5.41 2.24
C THR A 82 -3.43 -6.06 1.47
N ALA A 83 -4.67 -5.72 1.79
CA ALA A 83 -5.86 -6.20 1.08
C ALA A 83 -5.82 -5.80 -0.41
N ALA A 84 -5.42 -4.56 -0.71
CA ALA A 84 -5.21 -4.10 -2.08
C ALA A 84 -4.15 -4.93 -2.81
N CYS A 85 -2.99 -5.22 -2.17
CA CYS A 85 -1.97 -6.11 -2.74
C CYS A 85 -2.53 -7.51 -3.07
N LEU A 86 -3.30 -8.11 -2.14
CA LEU A 86 -3.91 -9.42 -2.35
C LEU A 86 -4.91 -9.41 -3.50
N TRP A 87 -5.73 -8.38 -3.58
CA TRP A 87 -6.74 -8.23 -4.62
C TRP A 87 -6.09 -8.02 -5.99
N LEU A 88 -5.16 -7.08 -6.08
CA LEU A 88 -4.44 -6.79 -7.33
C LEU A 88 -3.62 -7.99 -7.84
N ASN A 89 -3.11 -8.82 -6.94
CA ASN A 89 -2.43 -10.06 -7.31
C ASN A 89 -3.35 -11.09 -8.02
N ARG A 90 -4.66 -10.89 -7.94
CA ARG A 90 -5.66 -11.76 -8.59
C ARG A 90 -6.14 -11.22 -9.93
N ILE A 91 -6.19 -9.89 -10.09
CA ILE A 91 -6.85 -9.23 -11.21
C ILE A 91 -5.91 -8.46 -12.15
N SER A 92 -4.65 -8.21 -11.74
CA SER A 92 -3.73 -7.39 -12.51
C SER A 92 -2.58 -8.19 -13.08
N ASP A 93 -2.22 -7.93 -14.34
CA ASP A 93 -1.04 -8.50 -14.99
C ASP A 93 0.26 -7.88 -14.46
N ARG A 94 0.19 -6.68 -13.88
CA ARG A 94 1.33 -5.94 -13.30
C ARG A 94 1.02 -5.49 -11.88
N PRO A 95 0.82 -6.43 -10.92
CA PRO A 95 0.26 -6.12 -9.60
C PRO A 95 1.11 -5.12 -8.80
N VAL A 96 2.45 -5.13 -8.94
CA VAL A 96 3.34 -4.20 -8.23
C VAL A 96 3.19 -2.77 -8.74
N ALA A 97 3.16 -2.58 -10.06
CA ALA A 97 3.00 -1.24 -10.64
C ALA A 97 1.62 -0.68 -10.32
N THR A 98 0.57 -1.48 -10.51
CA THR A 98 -0.80 -1.10 -10.18
C THR A 98 -0.96 -0.79 -8.69
N PHE A 99 -0.33 -1.58 -7.81
CA PHE A 99 -0.36 -1.31 -6.38
C PHE A 99 0.25 0.05 -6.03
N ARG A 100 1.39 0.42 -6.63
CA ARG A 100 2.01 1.73 -6.39
C ARG A 100 1.09 2.88 -6.82
N SER A 101 0.41 2.76 -7.96
CA SER A 101 -0.55 3.76 -8.41
C SER A 101 -1.75 3.87 -7.47
N VAL A 102 -2.29 2.71 -7.01
CA VAL A 102 -3.40 2.67 -6.05
C VAL A 102 -2.98 3.24 -4.70
N ALA A 103 -1.77 2.92 -4.22
CA ALA A 103 -1.25 3.46 -2.97
C ALA A 103 -1.04 4.98 -3.03
N LEU A 104 -0.56 5.49 -4.18
CA LEU A 104 -0.43 6.94 -4.39
C LEU A 104 -1.80 7.64 -4.43
N ALA A 105 -2.78 7.06 -5.12
CA ALA A 105 -4.14 7.57 -5.14
C ALA A 105 -4.76 7.57 -3.72
N GLY A 106 -4.55 6.47 -2.97
CA GLY A 106 -4.97 6.36 -1.57
C GLY A 106 -4.31 7.40 -0.66
N LEU A 107 -3.02 7.69 -0.86
CA LEU A 107 -2.31 8.76 -0.16
C LEU A 107 -2.95 10.12 -0.45
N LEU A 108 -3.19 10.45 -1.72
CA LEU A 108 -3.84 11.72 -2.09
C LEU A 108 -5.25 11.82 -1.48
N PHE A 109 -6.00 10.73 -1.51
CA PHE A 109 -7.32 10.67 -0.88
C PHE A 109 -7.26 10.83 0.65
N SER A 110 -6.20 10.32 1.30
CA SER A 110 -6.01 10.45 2.75
C SER A 110 -5.76 11.89 3.21
N PHE A 111 -5.33 12.79 2.31
CA PHE A 111 -5.19 14.20 2.63
C PHE A 111 -6.53 14.96 2.65
N VAL A 112 -7.60 14.40 2.08
CA VAL A 112 -8.91 15.07 2.04
C VAL A 112 -9.44 15.37 3.44
N PRO A 113 -9.48 14.42 4.41
CA PRO A 113 -9.91 14.72 5.77
C PRO A 113 -8.98 15.72 6.48
N ASP A 114 -7.67 15.67 6.26
CA ASP A 114 -6.72 16.62 6.86
C ASP A 114 -6.93 18.03 6.31
N ALA A 115 -7.15 18.15 4.99
CA ALA A 115 -7.49 19.42 4.36
C ALA A 115 -8.86 19.95 4.85
N ALA A 116 -9.84 19.07 5.03
CA ALA A 116 -11.13 19.44 5.58
C ALA A 116 -10.99 19.99 7.01
N ILE A 117 -10.22 19.32 7.87
CA ILE A 117 -9.91 19.81 9.23
C ILE A 117 -9.27 21.20 9.17
N TRP A 118 -8.33 21.42 8.24
CA TRP A 118 -7.65 22.69 8.07
C TRP A 118 -8.61 23.80 7.64
N ILE A 119 -9.45 23.53 6.64
CA ILE A 119 -10.35 24.55 6.04
C ILE A 119 -11.48 24.90 7.02
N THR A 120 -12.06 23.90 7.69
CA THR A 120 -13.22 24.10 8.58
C THR A 120 -12.85 24.50 9.99
N ALA A 121 -11.54 24.45 10.35
CA ALA A 121 -11.05 24.64 11.72
C ALA A 121 -11.87 23.84 12.73
N SER A 122 -12.21 22.57 12.39
CA SER A 122 -13.15 21.72 13.12
C SER A 122 -12.73 21.43 14.58
N TYR A 123 -11.49 21.71 14.92
CA TYR A 123 -10.97 21.55 16.29
C TYR A 123 -10.35 22.86 16.77
N PRO A 124 -10.48 23.21 18.07
CA PRO A 124 -9.99 24.48 18.63
C PRO A 124 -8.48 24.70 18.45
N GLN A 125 -7.71 23.63 18.21
CA GLN A 125 -6.26 23.65 18.05
C GLN A 125 -5.81 23.43 16.60
N THR A 126 -6.69 23.60 15.62
CA THR A 126 -6.33 23.45 14.21
C THR A 126 -5.32 24.52 13.81
N ARG A 127 -4.09 24.09 13.56
CA ARG A 127 -2.94 24.93 13.16
C ARG A 127 -2.02 24.12 12.24
N ALA A 128 -1.09 24.81 11.57
CA ALA A 128 -0.06 24.11 10.78
C ALA A 128 0.71 23.08 11.64
N ALA A 129 1.03 23.43 12.89
CA ALA A 129 1.74 22.56 13.82
C ALA A 129 0.97 21.26 14.18
N THR A 130 -0.35 21.20 13.97
CA THR A 130 -1.16 20.00 14.23
C THR A 130 -1.50 19.22 12.96
N VAL A 131 -1.71 19.89 11.83
CA VAL A 131 -2.11 19.25 10.56
C VAL A 131 -0.91 18.72 9.78
N LEU A 132 0.21 19.43 9.74
CA LEU A 132 1.42 18.98 9.03
C LEU A 132 1.95 17.62 9.54
N PRO A 133 2.04 17.35 10.86
CA PRO A 133 2.40 16.03 11.35
C PRO A 133 1.46 14.92 10.86
N LEU A 134 0.13 15.16 10.79
CA LEU A 134 -0.82 14.17 10.27
C LEU A 134 -0.53 13.83 8.80
N MET A 135 -0.37 14.85 7.96
CA MET A 135 0.00 14.65 6.54
C MET A 135 1.33 13.91 6.40
N THR A 136 2.33 14.25 7.23
CA THR A 136 3.63 13.57 7.23
C THR A 136 3.50 12.09 7.61
N MET A 137 2.64 11.76 8.58
CA MET A 137 2.36 10.37 8.95
C MET A 137 1.74 9.59 7.79
N HIS A 138 0.80 10.16 7.03
CA HIS A 138 0.21 9.53 5.85
C HIS A 138 1.26 9.23 4.77
N VAL A 139 2.14 10.21 4.49
CA VAL A 139 3.25 10.03 3.54
C VAL A 139 4.18 8.90 4.00
N LEU A 140 4.57 8.89 5.28
CA LEU A 140 5.44 7.86 5.83
C LEU A 140 4.83 6.47 5.70
N VAL A 141 3.57 6.28 6.11
CA VAL A 141 2.88 4.99 6.01
C VAL A 141 2.77 4.53 4.55
N ALA A 142 2.42 5.44 3.63
CA ALA A 142 2.34 5.13 2.21
C ALA A 142 3.69 4.68 1.64
N ILE A 143 4.80 5.39 1.97
CA ILE A 143 6.16 5.01 1.55
C ILE A 143 6.52 3.63 2.09
N VAL A 144 6.31 3.39 3.40
CA VAL A 144 6.59 2.10 4.02
C VAL A 144 5.82 0.98 3.33
N CYS A 145 4.52 1.15 3.09
CA CYS A 145 3.70 0.16 2.39
C CYS A 145 4.16 -0.07 0.95
N MET A 146 4.45 1.00 0.19
CA MET A 146 4.93 0.89 -1.20
C MET A 146 6.28 0.21 -1.33
N LEU A 147 7.12 0.27 -0.29
CA LEU A 147 8.44 -0.36 -0.29
C LEU A 147 8.40 -1.77 0.31
N ALA A 148 7.78 -1.94 1.48
CA ALA A 148 7.83 -3.20 2.22
C ALA A 148 6.94 -4.28 1.59
N LEU A 149 5.69 -3.97 1.26
CA LEU A 149 4.75 -4.97 0.76
C LEU A 149 5.22 -5.62 -0.55
N PRO A 150 5.66 -4.88 -1.60
CA PRO A 150 6.15 -5.52 -2.81
C PRO A 150 7.49 -6.23 -2.61
N ARG A 151 8.43 -5.64 -1.87
CA ARG A 151 9.78 -6.24 -1.71
C ARG A 151 9.77 -7.52 -0.89
N LEU A 152 9.04 -7.54 0.21
CA LEU A 152 9.01 -8.68 1.14
C LEU A 152 7.92 -9.70 0.79
N GLY A 153 6.83 -9.25 0.14
CA GLY A 153 5.68 -10.09 -0.20
C GLY A 153 5.86 -10.92 -1.48
N GLN A 154 6.84 -10.59 -2.34
CA GLN A 154 7.07 -11.33 -3.58
C GLN A 154 7.53 -12.77 -3.33
N ALA A 155 6.99 -13.71 -4.12
CA ALA A 155 7.53 -15.06 -4.19
C ALA A 155 8.90 -14.98 -4.89
N HIS A 156 9.95 -15.55 -4.28
CA HIS A 156 11.20 -15.77 -5.02
C HIS A 156 10.90 -16.81 -6.09
N ALA A 157 11.22 -16.47 -7.35
CA ALA A 157 11.36 -17.51 -8.36
C ALA A 157 12.51 -18.41 -7.88
N SER A 158 12.18 -19.64 -7.44
CA SER A 158 13.20 -20.67 -7.26
C SER A 158 13.72 -20.99 -8.66
N VAL A 159 14.97 -20.62 -8.89
CA VAL A 159 15.75 -21.00 -10.07
C VAL A 159 16.01 -22.50 -10.03
#